data_5e12f647ad8cc5810bd3de68f14d81f4
#
_entry.id   5e12f647ad8cc5810bd3de68f14d81f4
#
_cell.length_a   1.000
_cell.length_b   1.000
_cell.length_c   1.000
_cell.angle_alpha   90.00
_cell.angle_beta   90.00
_cell.angle_gamma   90.00
#
_symmetry.space_group_name_H-M   'P 1'
#
loop_
_entity.id
_entity.type
_entity.pdbx_description
1 polymer ?
#
loop_
_entity_poly.entity_id
_entity_poly.type
_entity_poly.pdbx_seq_one_letter_code
_entity_poly.pdbx_strand_id
1 'polypeptide(L)'
;MNEKTIRSGNSAGSICRRVYPSLMIAVVCLLLIAGCRQEGAETSVFDAPGNKNALCKDERMEWFRQARFGMFIHWGLYAVPAGEWKGEKVSGIGEWIMERAQIPVSEYEQLARQFNPVKFDAEQWVQIAKNAGMKYIVITSKHHDGFCLWDTKYTDYDVVDATPFKRDILGELSEACRKNGIKLCFYHSIMDWHHPNAQAPFYPKYNDTSKSNPNFDRFVEYYLKGQIKELVQNYGPLGILWFDGEWVRDWSREMGWDMFEYCLSLQPDVIVNNRVGGGRQGMQGLSKSDEFAGDYGTPEQEIPATGIPGLDWETCMTMNDTWGFKSYDNNWKSREDLLRKLVDIASKGGNFLLNVGPTAEGLIPGPSVERLAAIGEWMKVNGESIYGTTASPLGEVPWGRCTAKPGRLYLHVFDWPANGRLEVSGLKSKIKKAYLLADEKRAKLPLESQSDGKVVITVPSKAPDPVDTVIVLQINKK
;
A
#
# COMPACT_ATOMS: atom_id res chain seq x y z
N MET A 1 13.86 -16.25 -63.86
CA MET A 1 13.41 -15.62 -65.12
C MET A 1 12.75 -14.34 -64.76
N ASN A 2 13.49 -13.30 -65.13
CA ASN A 2 13.08 -11.92 -65.53
C ASN A 2 12.12 -11.15 -64.61
N GLU A 3 12.63 -10.14 -63.91
CA GLU A 3 13.07 -8.76 -64.30
C GLU A 3 11.99 -7.95 -65.04
N LYS A 4 11.65 -6.77 -64.48
CA LYS A 4 11.91 -5.37 -64.94
C LYS A 4 10.96 -4.42 -64.22
N THR A 5 11.38 -3.52 -63.41
CA THR A 5 12.10 -2.20 -63.53
C THR A 5 11.34 -1.15 -64.34
N ILE A 6 11.36 0.10 -63.78
CA ILE A 6 11.47 1.43 -64.39
C ILE A 6 10.25 2.36 -64.28
N ARG A 7 10.45 3.42 -63.54
CA ARG A 7 10.76 4.90 -63.64
C ARG A 7 9.49 5.77 -63.46
N SER A 8 9.51 6.71 -62.60
CA SER A 8 10.06 8.10 -62.46
C SER A 8 9.16 9.16 -63.12
N GLY A 9 8.87 10.24 -62.44
CA GLY A 9 8.38 11.48 -63.04
C GLY A 9 8.14 12.59 -61.97
N ASN A 10 9.06 13.55 -61.94
CA ASN A 10 9.06 14.82 -61.23
C ASN A 10 8.13 15.84 -61.89
N SER A 11 7.61 16.84 -61.07
CA SER A 11 7.68 18.31 -61.30
C SER A 11 6.75 18.97 -60.29
N ALA A 12 7.16 19.84 -59.45
CA ALA A 12 7.70 21.18 -59.47
C ALA A 12 6.63 22.30 -59.70
N GLY A 13 6.58 23.23 -58.76
CA GLY A 13 6.16 24.61 -58.87
C GLY A 13 4.79 24.92 -58.30
N SER A 14 4.48 25.97 -57.58
CA SER A 14 5.05 27.30 -57.49
C SER A 14 4.40 28.11 -56.33
N ILE A 15 5.20 28.92 -55.74
CA ILE A 15 5.07 30.05 -54.81
C ILE A 15 3.82 30.93 -55.03
N CYS A 16 3.16 31.39 -53.93
CA CYS A 16 2.69 32.77 -53.83
C CYS A 16 2.66 33.29 -52.38
N ARG A 17 3.44 34.34 -52.14
CA ARG A 17 3.48 35.20 -50.94
C ARG A 17 2.42 36.28 -51.02
N ARG A 18 1.85 36.71 -49.87
CA ARG A 18 1.49 38.10 -49.47
C ARG A 18 1.23 38.11 -47.97
N VAL A 19 1.87 38.75 -47.16
CA VAL A 19 2.30 40.02 -46.59
C VAL A 19 1.16 40.86 -45.99
N TYR A 20 1.11 40.92 -44.63
CA TYR A 20 0.82 41.87 -43.53
C TYR A 20 -0.29 42.96 -43.67
N PRO A 21 -0.75 43.68 -42.58
CA PRO A 21 -0.17 43.92 -41.25
C PRO A 21 -1.11 43.96 -40.01
N SER A 22 -0.47 43.84 -38.85
CA SER A 22 -0.60 44.42 -37.49
C SER A 22 -1.89 45.12 -37.03
N LEU A 23 -2.34 44.79 -35.79
CA LEU A 23 -2.45 45.76 -34.69
C LEU A 23 -2.45 45.10 -33.31
N MET A 24 -1.72 45.71 -32.39
CA MET A 24 -1.57 45.43 -30.96
C MET A 24 -2.88 45.62 -30.18
N ILE A 25 -3.09 44.83 -29.13
CA ILE A 25 -3.40 45.35 -27.78
C ILE A 25 -2.92 44.29 -26.76
N ALA A 26 -2.06 44.75 -25.85
CA ALA A 26 -1.55 44.01 -24.70
C ALA A 26 -2.55 44.03 -23.55
N VAL A 27 -2.80 42.89 -22.90
CA VAL A 27 -3.18 42.86 -21.49
C VAL A 27 -2.39 41.74 -20.82
N VAL A 28 -1.55 42.15 -19.90
CA VAL A 28 -0.74 41.32 -19.02
C VAL A 28 -1.65 40.65 -18.00
N CYS A 29 -1.67 39.32 -17.97
CA CYS A 29 -2.00 38.52 -16.77
C CYS A 29 -0.90 37.50 -16.59
N LEU A 30 0.06 37.83 -15.73
CA LEU A 30 1.00 36.87 -15.17
C LEU A 30 0.22 35.93 -14.25
N LEU A 31 0.06 34.68 -14.66
CA LEU A 31 -0.17 33.56 -13.75
C LEU A 31 1.00 32.61 -13.93
N LEU A 32 1.81 32.55 -12.89
CA LEU A 32 2.90 31.59 -12.71
C LEU A 32 2.34 30.17 -12.71
N ILE A 33 2.41 29.51 -13.86
CA ILE A 33 2.35 28.06 -13.93
C ILE A 33 3.82 27.63 -13.89
N ALA A 34 4.27 27.20 -12.69
CA ALA A 34 5.52 26.47 -12.54
C ALA A 34 5.34 25.10 -13.20
N GLY A 35 5.62 25.01 -14.48
CA GLY A 35 5.67 23.75 -15.20
C GLY A 35 6.88 22.96 -14.72
N CYS A 36 6.66 21.72 -14.34
CA CYS A 36 7.69 20.69 -14.18
C CYS A 36 8.43 20.52 -15.51
N ARG A 37 9.57 21.19 -15.68
CA ARG A 37 10.58 20.84 -16.68
C ARG A 37 11.78 20.29 -15.94
N GLN A 38 11.83 18.96 -15.83
CA GLN A 38 13.10 18.25 -15.64
C GLN A 38 13.57 17.82 -17.04
N GLU A 39 14.67 18.39 -17.50
CA GLU A 39 15.41 17.85 -18.63
C GLU A 39 16.07 16.54 -18.19
N GLY A 40 15.74 15.43 -18.89
CA GLY A 40 16.48 14.15 -18.80
C GLY A 40 15.77 12.97 -18.14
N ALA A 41 14.44 12.91 -18.10
CA ALA A 41 13.73 11.64 -17.88
C ALA A 41 13.07 11.23 -19.20
N GLU A 42 13.46 10.08 -19.71
CA GLU A 42 12.69 9.39 -20.74
C GLU A 42 11.28 9.22 -20.21
N THR A 43 10.30 9.88 -20.81
CA THR A 43 8.89 9.71 -20.52
C THR A 43 8.54 8.26 -20.74
N SER A 44 8.13 7.57 -19.69
CA SER A 44 7.58 6.23 -19.81
C SER A 44 6.40 6.28 -20.77
N VAL A 45 6.39 5.40 -21.75
CA VAL A 45 5.46 5.35 -22.90
C VAL A 45 4.02 5.00 -22.49
N PHE A 46 3.71 4.95 -21.19
CA PHE A 46 2.46 4.43 -20.63
C PHE A 46 1.70 5.41 -19.72
N ASP A 47 1.53 6.66 -20.19
CA ASP A 47 0.41 7.46 -19.72
C ASP A 47 -0.84 7.05 -20.51
N ALA A 48 -1.89 6.57 -19.82
CA ALA A 48 -3.12 6.06 -20.44
C ALA A 48 -3.66 7.07 -21.48
N PRO A 49 -3.91 6.65 -22.71
CA PRO A 49 -4.40 7.54 -23.75
C PRO A 49 -5.88 7.85 -23.51
N GLY A 50 -6.23 9.03 -23.03
CA GLY A 50 -7.58 9.53 -23.19
C GLY A 50 -8.21 10.41 -22.13
N ASN A 51 -7.75 10.47 -20.91
CA ASN A 51 -8.38 11.31 -19.89
C ASN A 51 -7.58 12.62 -19.67
N LYS A 52 -8.03 13.74 -20.24
CA LYS A 52 -7.41 15.06 -20.11
C LYS A 52 -7.39 15.61 -18.67
N ASN A 53 -8.06 14.95 -17.73
CA ASN A 53 -8.14 15.32 -16.32
C ASN A 53 -7.44 14.31 -15.41
N ALA A 54 -6.76 13.27 -15.93
CA ALA A 54 -6.03 12.32 -15.12
C ALA A 54 -4.77 12.99 -14.53
N LEU A 55 -4.62 12.90 -13.22
CA LEU A 55 -3.38 13.27 -12.54
C LEU A 55 -2.25 12.36 -13.01
N CYS A 56 -1.04 12.87 -13.17
CA CYS A 56 0.10 12.01 -13.44
C CYS A 56 0.37 11.08 -12.24
N LYS A 57 1.06 9.97 -12.49
CA LYS A 57 1.36 8.98 -11.44
C LYS A 57 2.03 9.62 -10.23
N ASP A 58 2.97 10.54 -10.44
CA ASP A 58 3.69 11.20 -9.35
C ASP A 58 2.77 12.02 -8.43
N GLU A 59 1.80 12.72 -9.00
CA GLU A 59 0.82 13.49 -8.24
C GLU A 59 -0.10 12.57 -7.42
N ARG A 60 -0.57 11.44 -8.01
CA ARG A 60 -1.39 10.46 -7.29
C ARG A 60 -0.63 9.81 -6.13
N MET A 61 0.66 9.51 -6.33
CA MET A 61 1.51 8.82 -5.34
C MET A 61 2.03 9.72 -4.22
N GLU A 62 1.90 11.05 -4.32
CA GLU A 62 2.47 11.97 -3.33
C GLU A 62 1.97 11.71 -1.90
N TRP A 63 0.66 11.58 -1.71
CA TRP A 63 0.11 11.31 -0.39
C TRP A 63 0.58 9.96 0.19
N PHE A 64 0.77 8.95 -0.67
CA PHE A 64 1.22 7.62 -0.29
C PHE A 64 2.67 7.66 0.22
N ARG A 65 3.54 8.39 -0.49
CA ARG A 65 4.93 8.63 -0.08
C ARG A 65 5.01 9.42 1.23
N GLN A 66 4.04 10.29 1.50
CA GLN A 66 3.95 11.03 2.77
C GLN A 66 3.45 10.16 3.93
N ALA A 67 2.58 9.20 3.68
CA ALA A 67 1.88 8.41 4.68
C ALA A 67 2.79 7.42 5.43
N ARG A 68 3.59 6.64 4.74
CA ARG A 68 4.55 5.63 5.24
C ARG A 68 3.98 4.50 6.09
N PHE A 69 2.82 4.66 6.76
CA PHE A 69 2.28 3.68 7.69
C PHE A 69 0.76 3.57 7.59
N GLY A 70 0.26 2.36 7.37
CA GLY A 70 -1.16 2.02 7.23
C GLY A 70 -1.56 0.77 8.00
N MET A 71 -2.88 0.62 8.25
CA MET A 71 -3.50 -0.57 8.83
C MET A 71 -4.08 -1.43 7.73
N PHE A 72 -3.75 -2.72 7.71
CA PHE A 72 -4.46 -3.72 6.94
C PHE A 72 -5.49 -4.42 7.83
N ILE A 73 -6.68 -4.68 7.33
CA ILE A 73 -7.72 -5.40 8.07
C ILE A 73 -8.20 -6.56 7.21
N HIS A 74 -7.88 -7.79 7.64
CA HIS A 74 -8.43 -8.99 7.05
C HIS A 74 -9.61 -9.48 7.88
N TRP A 75 -10.83 -9.30 7.37
CA TRP A 75 -12.04 -9.66 8.08
C TRP A 75 -13.12 -10.18 7.13
N GLY A 76 -13.86 -11.19 7.57
CA GLY A 76 -14.90 -11.86 6.80
C GLY A 76 -15.41 -13.09 7.54
N LEU A 77 -16.13 -13.98 6.83
CA LEU A 77 -16.73 -15.17 7.41
C LEU A 77 -15.70 -16.13 8.04
N TYR A 78 -14.47 -16.13 7.56
CA TYR A 78 -13.38 -16.94 8.13
C TYR A 78 -13.04 -16.60 9.59
N ALA A 79 -13.50 -15.46 10.10
CA ALA A 79 -13.37 -15.13 11.52
C ALA A 79 -14.31 -15.98 12.41
N VAL A 80 -15.40 -16.54 11.86
CA VAL A 80 -16.36 -17.37 12.59
C VAL A 80 -15.72 -18.70 13.04
N PRO A 81 -15.16 -19.52 12.13
CA PRO A 81 -14.46 -20.72 12.52
C PRO A 81 -13.12 -20.45 13.20
N ALA A 82 -12.56 -19.26 13.08
CA ALA A 82 -11.37 -18.83 13.80
C ALA A 82 -10.19 -19.82 13.74
N GLY A 83 -9.98 -20.46 12.57
CA GLY A 83 -8.93 -21.45 12.32
C GLY A 83 -9.29 -22.89 12.67
N GLU A 84 -10.50 -23.18 13.14
CA GLU A 84 -10.94 -24.55 13.46
C GLU A 84 -12.15 -24.95 12.60
N TRP A 85 -12.20 -26.18 12.14
CA TRP A 85 -13.32 -26.72 11.38
C TRP A 85 -13.73 -28.10 11.87
N LYS A 86 -15.01 -28.26 12.23
CA LYS A 86 -15.57 -29.52 12.79
C LYS A 86 -14.77 -30.08 13.97
N GLY A 87 -14.23 -29.18 14.82
CA GLY A 87 -13.45 -29.54 16.01
C GLY A 87 -11.96 -29.80 15.79
N GLU A 88 -11.50 -29.66 14.53
CA GLU A 88 -10.09 -29.86 14.19
C GLU A 88 -9.42 -28.52 13.82
N LYS A 89 -8.17 -28.31 14.27
CA LYS A 89 -7.36 -27.17 13.90
C LYS A 89 -6.92 -27.27 12.45
N VAL A 90 -7.19 -26.21 11.68
CA VAL A 90 -6.82 -26.14 10.26
C VAL A 90 -5.47 -25.44 10.13
N SER A 91 -4.51 -26.11 9.49
CA SER A 91 -3.17 -25.56 9.25
C SER A 91 -3.19 -24.41 8.24
N GLY A 92 -2.13 -23.58 8.25
CA GLY A 92 -2.00 -22.41 7.36
C GLY A 92 -2.68 -21.17 7.91
N ILE A 93 -2.97 -20.21 7.03
CA ILE A 93 -3.55 -18.91 7.36
C ILE A 93 -5.07 -18.97 7.51
N GLY A 94 -5.63 -18.16 8.40
CA GLY A 94 -7.03 -18.27 8.84
C GLY A 94 -8.04 -17.94 7.76
N GLU A 95 -7.79 -16.94 6.95
CA GLU A 95 -8.65 -16.49 5.85
C GLU A 95 -8.71 -17.50 4.67
N TRP A 96 -7.81 -18.49 4.64
CA TRP A 96 -7.82 -19.58 3.67
C TRP A 96 -8.49 -20.86 4.20
N ILE A 97 -9.21 -20.80 5.32
CA ILE A 97 -9.81 -21.98 5.94
C ILE A 97 -10.74 -22.75 5.00
N MET A 98 -11.49 -22.05 4.14
CA MET A 98 -12.37 -22.66 3.15
C MET A 98 -11.60 -23.58 2.20
N GLU A 99 -10.47 -23.12 1.69
CA GLU A 99 -9.57 -23.88 0.81
C GLU A 99 -8.82 -24.97 1.60
N ARG A 100 -8.22 -24.64 2.74
CA ARG A 100 -7.38 -25.57 3.52
C ARG A 100 -8.15 -26.75 4.06
N ALA A 101 -9.37 -26.52 4.53
CA ALA A 101 -10.25 -27.57 5.03
C ALA A 101 -11.16 -28.16 3.93
N GLN A 102 -11.02 -27.70 2.66
CA GLN A 102 -11.83 -28.13 1.54
C GLN A 102 -13.33 -28.11 1.83
N ILE A 103 -13.80 -26.95 2.38
CA ILE A 103 -15.18 -26.78 2.80
C ILE A 103 -16.04 -26.51 1.57
N PRO A 104 -17.10 -27.32 1.31
CA PRO A 104 -18.01 -27.02 0.19
C PRO A 104 -18.64 -25.62 0.32
N VAL A 105 -18.86 -24.95 -0.80
CA VAL A 105 -19.54 -23.63 -0.84
C VAL A 105 -20.83 -23.65 -0.02
N SER A 106 -21.68 -24.67 -0.23
CA SER A 106 -22.96 -24.81 0.48
C SER A 106 -22.85 -24.98 1.99
N GLU A 107 -21.69 -25.44 2.52
CA GLU A 107 -21.44 -25.48 3.97
C GLU A 107 -20.83 -24.15 4.44
N TYR A 108 -19.88 -23.59 3.69
CA TYR A 108 -19.18 -22.38 4.07
C TYR A 108 -20.11 -21.16 4.13
N GLU A 109 -21.00 -21.00 3.16
CA GLU A 109 -21.97 -19.89 3.13
C GLU A 109 -22.93 -19.88 4.34
N GLN A 110 -23.14 -21.02 5.02
CA GLN A 110 -23.92 -21.07 6.25
C GLN A 110 -23.27 -20.32 7.42
N LEU A 111 -21.97 -20.03 7.34
CA LEU A 111 -21.27 -19.18 8.33
C LEU A 111 -21.83 -17.77 8.37
N ALA A 112 -22.38 -17.27 7.27
CA ALA A 112 -23.03 -15.96 7.21
C ALA A 112 -24.16 -15.82 8.26
N ARG A 113 -24.90 -16.91 8.53
CA ARG A 113 -25.95 -16.91 9.58
C ARG A 113 -25.42 -16.80 11.01
N GLN A 114 -24.11 -17.03 11.21
CA GLN A 114 -23.42 -16.93 12.49
C GLN A 114 -22.61 -15.63 12.60
N PHE A 115 -22.37 -14.95 11.49
CA PHE A 115 -21.60 -13.70 11.45
C PHE A 115 -22.49 -12.55 11.95
N ASN A 116 -22.36 -12.25 13.23
CA ASN A 116 -23.11 -11.18 13.88
C ASN A 116 -22.20 -10.33 14.77
N PRO A 117 -21.39 -9.45 14.16
CA PRO A 117 -20.35 -8.68 14.85
C PRO A 117 -20.91 -7.51 15.68
N VAL A 118 -21.73 -7.80 16.68
CA VAL A 118 -22.43 -6.80 17.51
C VAL A 118 -21.50 -5.85 18.27
N LYS A 119 -20.20 -6.19 18.40
CA LYS A 119 -19.18 -5.35 19.03
C LYS A 119 -18.38 -4.53 18.02
N PHE A 120 -18.71 -4.60 16.72
CA PHE A 120 -18.08 -3.77 15.72
C PHE A 120 -18.40 -2.29 15.95
N ASP A 121 -17.36 -1.50 16.06
CA ASP A 121 -17.37 -0.05 16.20
C ASP A 121 -16.34 0.56 15.27
N ALA A 122 -16.81 1.15 14.17
CA ALA A 122 -15.96 1.74 13.14
C ALA A 122 -15.12 2.91 13.67
N GLU A 123 -15.70 3.75 14.56
CA GLU A 123 -14.98 4.86 15.19
C GLU A 123 -13.82 4.33 16.06
N GLN A 124 -14.06 3.29 16.85
CA GLN A 124 -13.01 2.66 17.67
C GLN A 124 -11.87 2.11 16.81
N TRP A 125 -12.19 1.42 15.69
CA TRP A 125 -11.17 0.88 14.80
C TRP A 125 -10.32 1.99 14.18
N VAL A 126 -10.96 3.07 13.73
CA VAL A 126 -10.25 4.23 13.17
C VAL A 126 -9.40 4.92 14.24
N GLN A 127 -9.89 5.03 15.48
CA GLN A 127 -9.10 5.60 16.59
C GLN A 127 -7.88 4.75 16.93
N ILE A 128 -7.98 3.41 16.89
CA ILE A 128 -6.82 2.52 17.07
C ILE A 128 -5.76 2.80 16.00
N ALA A 129 -6.14 2.87 14.73
CA ALA A 129 -5.22 3.19 13.63
C ALA A 129 -4.60 4.59 13.79
N LYS A 130 -5.41 5.60 14.06
CA LYS A 130 -4.97 6.98 14.24
C LYS A 130 -4.02 7.14 15.41
N ASN A 131 -4.32 6.49 16.55
CA ASN A 131 -3.47 6.53 17.74
C ASN A 131 -2.15 5.80 17.54
N ALA A 132 -2.10 4.77 16.68
CA ALA A 132 -0.87 4.13 16.25
C ALA A 132 -0.02 5.02 15.31
N GLY A 133 -0.56 6.12 14.81
CA GLY A 133 0.11 7.01 13.84
C GLY A 133 -0.13 6.62 12.39
N MET A 134 -1.03 5.69 12.11
CA MET A 134 -1.35 5.27 10.74
C MET A 134 -2.12 6.38 9.99
N LYS A 135 -1.97 6.43 8.67
CA LYS A 135 -2.55 7.47 7.80
C LYS A 135 -3.65 6.95 6.88
N TYR A 136 -3.73 5.64 6.71
CA TYR A 136 -4.72 4.99 5.87
C TYR A 136 -5.07 3.60 6.44
N ILE A 137 -6.24 3.11 6.04
CA ILE A 137 -6.74 1.78 6.37
C ILE A 137 -7.09 1.09 5.06
N VAL A 138 -6.58 -0.12 4.86
CA VAL A 138 -6.98 -1.04 3.79
C VAL A 138 -7.79 -2.16 4.44
N ILE A 139 -9.05 -2.35 4.05
CA ILE A 139 -9.89 -3.44 4.56
C ILE A 139 -10.31 -4.37 3.41
N THR A 140 -10.38 -5.66 3.69
CA THR A 140 -10.97 -6.63 2.76
C THR A 140 -12.44 -6.32 2.52
N SER A 141 -12.77 -5.66 1.40
CA SER A 141 -14.17 -5.51 0.99
C SER A 141 -14.76 -6.87 0.62
N LYS A 142 -14.01 -7.67 -0.14
CA LYS A 142 -14.29 -9.07 -0.47
C LYS A 142 -12.96 -9.82 -0.55
N HIS A 143 -12.81 -10.91 0.23
CA HIS A 143 -11.68 -11.84 0.13
C HIS A 143 -11.98 -12.97 -0.88
N HIS A 144 -11.09 -13.95 -1.02
CA HIS A 144 -11.23 -15.06 -1.96
C HIS A 144 -12.48 -15.93 -1.71
N ASP A 145 -13.04 -15.92 -0.49
CA ASP A 145 -14.29 -16.63 -0.14
C ASP A 145 -15.56 -16.01 -0.75
N GLY A 146 -15.43 -14.86 -1.40
CA GLY A 146 -16.49 -14.18 -2.12
C GLY A 146 -17.48 -13.40 -1.25
N PHE A 147 -17.34 -13.44 0.09
CA PHE A 147 -18.24 -12.72 0.99
C PHE A 147 -17.96 -11.22 1.00
N CYS A 148 -19.02 -10.41 0.82
CA CYS A 148 -18.94 -8.96 0.71
C CYS A 148 -19.27 -8.28 2.06
N LEU A 149 -18.40 -7.34 2.49
CA LEU A 149 -18.61 -6.59 3.74
C LEU A 149 -19.45 -5.32 3.58
N TRP A 150 -20.18 -5.16 2.47
CA TRP A 150 -21.06 -4.02 2.18
C TRP A 150 -22.37 -4.50 1.50
N ASP A 151 -23.37 -3.66 1.49
CA ASP A 151 -24.65 -3.86 0.79
C ASP A 151 -24.43 -3.75 -0.73
N THR A 152 -24.18 -4.89 -1.42
CA THR A 152 -23.91 -4.93 -2.85
C THR A 152 -25.14 -5.37 -3.64
N LYS A 153 -25.34 -4.77 -4.83
CA LYS A 153 -26.41 -5.15 -5.75
C LYS A 153 -26.08 -6.37 -6.63
N TYR A 154 -24.87 -6.90 -6.49
CA TYR A 154 -24.36 -7.96 -7.40
C TYR A 154 -24.51 -9.37 -6.82
N THR A 155 -24.79 -9.49 -5.52
CA THR A 155 -25.02 -10.78 -4.86
C THR A 155 -25.73 -10.54 -3.53
N ASP A 156 -26.55 -11.51 -3.09
CA ASP A 156 -27.12 -11.54 -1.74
C ASP A 156 -26.14 -12.18 -0.73
N TYR A 157 -24.93 -12.56 -1.17
CA TYR A 157 -23.87 -13.13 -0.33
C TYR A 157 -23.02 -12.00 0.28
N ASP A 158 -23.69 -11.17 1.07
CA ASP A 158 -23.08 -10.02 1.73
C ASP A 158 -23.50 -9.87 3.19
N VAL A 159 -22.90 -8.92 3.88
CA VAL A 159 -23.11 -8.70 5.32
C VAL A 159 -24.53 -8.21 5.65
N VAL A 160 -25.19 -7.53 4.73
CA VAL A 160 -26.53 -6.98 4.94
C VAL A 160 -27.60 -8.04 4.66
N ASP A 161 -27.49 -8.77 3.55
CA ASP A 161 -28.52 -9.71 3.13
C ASP A 161 -28.37 -11.10 3.75
N ALA A 162 -27.16 -11.63 3.84
CA ALA A 162 -26.92 -13.00 4.31
C ALA A 162 -26.78 -13.13 5.83
N THR A 163 -26.55 -12.04 6.59
CA THR A 163 -26.24 -12.14 8.02
C THR A 163 -27.34 -11.58 8.92
N PRO A 164 -27.40 -11.96 10.20
CA PRO A 164 -28.28 -11.31 11.18
C PRO A 164 -27.83 -9.90 11.55
N PHE A 165 -26.62 -9.48 11.21
CA PHE A 165 -26.04 -8.18 11.55
C PHE A 165 -26.73 -7.01 10.84
N LYS A 166 -27.08 -7.17 9.56
CA LYS A 166 -27.89 -6.22 8.78
C LYS A 166 -27.34 -4.78 8.73
N ARG A 167 -26.03 -4.58 8.85
CA ARG A 167 -25.38 -3.25 8.79
C ARG A 167 -24.28 -3.26 7.74
N ASP A 168 -24.14 -2.16 7.02
CA ASP A 168 -23.07 -1.94 6.04
C ASP A 168 -21.78 -1.52 6.75
N ILE A 169 -20.86 -2.48 6.89
CA ILE A 169 -19.57 -2.29 7.57
C ILE A 169 -18.71 -1.25 6.86
N LEU A 170 -18.67 -1.31 5.52
CA LEU A 170 -17.83 -0.39 4.75
C LEU A 170 -18.38 1.03 4.75
N GLY A 171 -19.71 1.18 4.78
CA GLY A 171 -20.36 2.47 4.93
C GLY A 171 -19.99 3.15 6.25
N GLU A 172 -20.12 2.42 7.36
CA GLU A 172 -19.77 2.92 8.69
C GLU A 172 -18.28 3.25 8.81
N LEU A 173 -17.41 2.38 8.27
CA LEU A 173 -15.96 2.62 8.29
C LEU A 173 -15.57 3.83 7.42
N SER A 174 -16.22 4.02 6.26
CA SER A 174 -16.02 5.17 5.39
C SER A 174 -16.33 6.49 6.10
N GLU A 175 -17.44 6.54 6.81
CA GLU A 175 -17.83 7.72 7.58
C GLU A 175 -16.84 8.01 8.71
N ALA A 176 -16.46 7.00 9.48
CA ALA A 176 -15.47 7.12 10.55
C ALA A 176 -14.10 7.57 10.03
N CYS A 177 -13.61 7.02 8.91
CA CYS A 177 -12.36 7.41 8.27
C CYS A 177 -12.39 8.88 7.84
N ARG A 178 -13.44 9.31 7.15
CA ARG A 178 -13.62 10.70 6.69
C ARG A 178 -13.61 11.69 7.85
N LYS A 179 -14.37 11.39 8.93
CA LYS A 179 -14.42 12.20 10.15
C LYS A 179 -13.06 12.37 10.82
N ASN A 180 -12.22 11.34 10.76
CA ASN A 180 -10.92 11.31 11.44
C ASN A 180 -9.74 11.67 10.57
N GLY A 181 -9.93 11.96 9.29
CA GLY A 181 -8.87 12.29 8.34
C GLY A 181 -7.94 11.11 8.02
N ILE A 182 -8.45 9.89 8.11
CA ILE A 182 -7.78 8.65 7.68
C ILE A 182 -8.26 8.32 6.26
N LYS A 183 -7.33 8.01 5.34
CA LYS A 183 -7.71 7.57 4.00
C LYS A 183 -8.25 6.15 4.03
N LEU A 184 -9.45 5.95 3.52
CA LEU A 184 -10.03 4.63 3.32
C LEU A 184 -9.53 4.02 2.02
N CYS A 185 -9.19 2.74 2.07
CA CYS A 185 -8.72 1.93 0.95
C CYS A 185 -9.37 0.56 1.03
N PHE A 186 -9.61 -0.07 -0.12
CA PHE A 186 -10.20 -1.40 -0.16
C PHE A 186 -9.27 -2.40 -0.80
N TYR A 187 -9.05 -3.52 -0.09
CA TYR A 187 -8.62 -4.77 -0.70
C TYR A 187 -9.83 -5.40 -1.40
N HIS A 188 -9.66 -5.86 -2.62
CA HIS A 188 -10.70 -6.55 -3.39
C HIS A 188 -10.11 -7.70 -4.18
N SER A 189 -10.57 -8.92 -3.89
CA SER A 189 -10.06 -10.11 -4.55
C SER A 189 -10.61 -10.25 -5.99
N ILE A 190 -9.70 -10.50 -6.94
CA ILE A 190 -10.01 -10.96 -8.30
C ILE A 190 -10.51 -12.41 -8.26
N MET A 191 -9.83 -13.23 -7.46
CA MET A 191 -10.25 -14.60 -7.18
C MET A 191 -11.53 -14.63 -6.35
N ASP A 192 -12.44 -15.55 -6.64
CA ASP A 192 -13.69 -15.71 -5.91
C ASP A 192 -14.10 -17.19 -5.87
N TRP A 193 -14.02 -17.79 -4.71
CA TRP A 193 -14.33 -19.23 -4.51
C TRP A 193 -15.84 -19.51 -4.46
N HIS A 194 -16.66 -18.50 -4.31
CA HIS A 194 -18.12 -18.62 -4.24
C HIS A 194 -18.80 -18.42 -5.60
N HIS A 195 -18.34 -17.43 -6.37
CA HIS A 195 -19.02 -17.06 -7.62
C HIS A 195 -18.81 -18.09 -8.74
N PRO A 196 -19.89 -18.65 -9.37
CA PRO A 196 -19.78 -19.78 -10.32
C PRO A 196 -19.03 -19.46 -11.61
N ASN A 197 -18.86 -18.19 -11.97
CA ASN A 197 -18.17 -17.74 -13.16
C ASN A 197 -16.75 -17.22 -12.93
N ALA A 198 -16.22 -17.22 -11.68
CA ALA A 198 -14.91 -16.70 -11.38
C ALA A 198 -13.78 -17.61 -11.93
N GLN A 199 -13.27 -18.54 -11.16
CA GLN A 199 -12.29 -19.49 -11.65
C GLN A 199 -12.83 -20.93 -11.59
N ALA A 200 -12.21 -21.85 -12.30
CA ALA A 200 -12.59 -23.27 -12.27
C ALA A 200 -11.40 -24.12 -11.76
N PRO A 201 -11.69 -25.27 -11.11
CA PRO A 201 -12.93 -25.65 -10.45
C PRO A 201 -13.02 -25.02 -9.05
N PHE A 202 -14.23 -24.85 -8.56
CA PHE A 202 -14.46 -24.29 -7.21
C PHE A 202 -14.23 -25.30 -6.09
N TYR A 203 -14.65 -26.54 -6.26
CA TYR A 203 -14.57 -27.59 -5.25
C TYR A 203 -14.27 -28.93 -5.93
N PRO A 204 -13.43 -29.81 -5.36
CA PRO A 204 -12.74 -29.71 -4.07
C PRO A 204 -11.39 -28.95 -4.08
N LYS A 205 -11.03 -28.28 -5.17
CA LYS A 205 -9.74 -27.58 -5.31
C LYS A 205 -9.93 -26.11 -5.64
N TYR A 206 -10.24 -25.32 -4.63
CA TYR A 206 -10.51 -23.88 -4.77
C TYR A 206 -9.37 -23.08 -5.40
N ASN A 207 -8.13 -23.51 -5.25
CA ASN A 207 -6.97 -22.83 -5.81
C ASN A 207 -6.36 -23.59 -6.99
N ASP A 208 -7.16 -24.32 -7.77
CA ASP A 208 -6.70 -24.99 -9.00
C ASP A 208 -6.66 -23.99 -10.16
N THR A 209 -5.52 -23.35 -10.35
CA THR A 209 -5.28 -22.39 -11.43
C THR A 209 -4.98 -23.05 -12.78
N SER A 210 -5.06 -24.38 -12.88
CA SER A 210 -4.77 -25.13 -14.12
C SER A 210 -5.91 -25.13 -15.14
N LYS A 211 -7.13 -24.79 -14.72
CA LYS A 211 -8.33 -24.85 -15.56
C LYS A 211 -8.91 -23.47 -15.77
N SER A 212 -9.49 -23.27 -16.95
CA SER A 212 -10.22 -22.06 -17.33
C SER A 212 -11.71 -22.18 -17.06
N ASN A 213 -12.35 -21.04 -16.77
CA ASN A 213 -13.80 -20.89 -16.76
C ASN A 213 -14.24 -20.09 -18.00
N PRO A 214 -15.07 -20.66 -18.90
CA PRO A 214 -15.49 -19.99 -20.12
C PRO A 214 -16.34 -18.73 -19.89
N ASN A 215 -16.81 -18.52 -18.67
CA ASN A 215 -17.60 -17.35 -18.28
C ASN A 215 -16.81 -16.33 -17.47
N PHE A 216 -15.47 -16.47 -17.39
CA PHE A 216 -14.63 -15.58 -16.56
C PHE A 216 -14.73 -14.12 -17.04
N ASP A 217 -14.74 -13.86 -18.34
CA ASP A 217 -14.92 -12.52 -18.90
C ASP A 217 -16.23 -11.87 -18.41
N ARG A 218 -17.30 -12.67 -18.35
CA ARG A 218 -18.59 -12.19 -17.83
C ARG A 218 -18.53 -11.88 -16.35
N PHE A 219 -17.81 -12.68 -15.55
CA PHE A 219 -17.54 -12.39 -14.14
C PHE A 219 -16.82 -11.06 -13.99
N VAL A 220 -15.77 -10.83 -14.77
CA VAL A 220 -14.99 -9.58 -14.72
C VAL A 220 -15.85 -8.38 -15.08
N GLU A 221 -16.56 -8.44 -16.23
CA GLU A 221 -17.29 -7.29 -16.77
C GLU A 221 -18.53 -6.91 -15.94
N TYR A 222 -19.29 -7.89 -15.45
CA TYR A 222 -20.55 -7.61 -14.76
C TYR A 222 -20.40 -7.60 -13.24
N TYR A 223 -19.66 -8.54 -12.67
CA TYR A 223 -19.59 -8.70 -11.23
C TYR A 223 -18.44 -7.90 -10.64
N LEU A 224 -17.21 -8.17 -11.08
CA LEU A 224 -16.02 -7.54 -10.51
C LEU A 224 -15.98 -6.02 -10.76
N LYS A 225 -16.13 -5.58 -12.01
CA LYS A 225 -16.18 -4.14 -12.36
C LYS A 225 -17.40 -3.46 -11.74
N GLY A 226 -18.53 -4.14 -11.64
CA GLY A 226 -19.72 -3.64 -10.98
C GLY A 226 -19.48 -3.35 -9.49
N GLN A 227 -18.88 -4.29 -8.79
CA GLN A 227 -18.51 -4.13 -7.38
C GLN A 227 -17.48 -3.01 -7.16
N ILE A 228 -16.43 -2.93 -8.01
CA ILE A 228 -15.46 -1.83 -7.95
C ILE A 228 -16.14 -0.47 -8.13
N LYS A 229 -17.09 -0.37 -9.05
CA LYS A 229 -17.87 0.86 -9.26
C LYS A 229 -18.67 1.25 -8.02
N GLU A 230 -19.35 0.30 -7.39
CA GLU A 230 -20.08 0.54 -6.13
C GLU A 230 -19.14 1.05 -5.03
N LEU A 231 -18.01 0.38 -4.83
CA LEU A 231 -17.03 0.74 -3.81
C LEU A 231 -16.51 2.17 -3.99
N VAL A 232 -16.18 2.56 -5.21
CA VAL A 232 -15.71 3.91 -5.50
C VAL A 232 -16.81 4.95 -5.35
N GLN A 233 -18.01 4.67 -5.86
CA GLN A 233 -19.09 5.66 -5.90
C GLN A 233 -19.79 5.84 -4.56
N ASN A 234 -19.92 4.77 -3.76
CA ASN A 234 -20.67 4.80 -2.50
C ASN A 234 -19.81 5.21 -1.30
N TYR A 235 -18.50 4.87 -1.31
CA TYR A 235 -17.62 5.02 -0.14
C TYR A 235 -16.42 5.93 -0.39
N GLY A 236 -16.23 6.42 -1.63
CA GLY A 236 -15.10 7.28 -1.99
C GLY A 236 -15.15 8.69 -1.38
N PRO A 237 -14.09 9.49 -1.58
CA PRO A 237 -12.90 9.15 -2.36
C PRO A 237 -11.98 8.14 -1.67
N LEU A 238 -11.58 7.11 -2.41
CA LEU A 238 -10.69 6.06 -1.94
C LEU A 238 -9.22 6.47 -2.09
N GLY A 239 -8.35 6.00 -1.19
CA GLY A 239 -6.92 6.14 -1.36
C GLY A 239 -6.35 5.09 -2.30
N ILE A 240 -6.66 3.83 -2.04
CA ILE A 240 -6.11 2.65 -2.76
C ILE A 240 -7.24 1.69 -3.11
N LEU A 241 -7.16 1.13 -4.32
CA LEU A 241 -7.77 -0.14 -4.67
C LEU A 241 -6.67 -1.20 -4.68
N TRP A 242 -6.69 -2.07 -3.67
CA TRP A 242 -5.70 -3.09 -3.41
C TRP A 242 -6.20 -4.44 -3.94
N PHE A 243 -5.80 -4.84 -5.14
CA PHE A 243 -6.20 -6.11 -5.75
C PHE A 243 -5.37 -7.27 -5.22
N ASP A 244 -5.94 -8.48 -5.32
CA ASP A 244 -5.28 -9.74 -5.01
C ASP A 244 -5.95 -10.90 -5.78
N GLY A 245 -5.32 -12.08 -5.79
CA GLY A 245 -5.87 -13.23 -6.51
C GLY A 245 -5.61 -13.21 -8.01
N GLU A 246 -4.67 -12.38 -8.46
CA GLU A 246 -4.29 -12.19 -9.87
C GLU A 246 -3.64 -13.41 -10.53
N TRP A 247 -3.32 -14.44 -9.76
CA TRP A 247 -2.71 -15.67 -10.27
C TRP A 247 -3.71 -16.69 -10.82
N VAL A 248 -4.99 -16.38 -10.84
CA VAL A 248 -5.98 -17.21 -11.53
C VAL A 248 -5.66 -17.26 -13.03
N ARG A 249 -5.83 -18.46 -13.61
CA ARG A 249 -5.40 -18.73 -15.01
C ARG A 249 -5.97 -17.76 -16.03
N ASP A 250 -7.25 -17.40 -15.86
CA ASP A 250 -7.99 -16.62 -16.85
C ASP A 250 -7.72 -15.11 -16.73
N TRP A 251 -7.02 -14.67 -15.68
CA TRP A 251 -6.64 -13.25 -15.53
C TRP A 251 -5.43 -12.93 -16.41
N SER A 252 -5.65 -12.18 -17.46
CA SER A 252 -4.60 -11.80 -18.40
C SER A 252 -3.98 -10.43 -18.07
N ARG A 253 -2.83 -10.14 -18.66
CA ARG A 253 -2.18 -8.82 -18.59
C ARG A 253 -3.11 -7.73 -19.15
N GLU A 254 -3.81 -8.02 -20.24
CA GLU A 254 -4.74 -7.11 -20.91
C GLU A 254 -5.93 -6.78 -19.98
N MET A 255 -6.48 -7.77 -19.29
CA MET A 255 -7.51 -7.55 -18.26
C MET A 255 -6.99 -6.72 -17.09
N GLY A 256 -5.73 -6.91 -16.71
CA GLY A 256 -5.08 -6.11 -15.68
C GLY A 256 -5.00 -4.64 -16.06
N TRP A 257 -4.60 -4.32 -17.29
CA TRP A 257 -4.60 -2.95 -17.81
C TRP A 257 -5.98 -2.35 -17.92
N ASP A 258 -6.95 -3.10 -18.46
CA ASP A 258 -8.33 -2.66 -18.58
C ASP A 258 -8.95 -2.35 -17.20
N MET A 259 -8.71 -3.19 -16.20
CA MET A 259 -9.16 -2.92 -14.83
C MET A 259 -8.47 -1.71 -14.22
N PHE A 260 -7.17 -1.52 -14.44
CA PHE A 260 -6.43 -0.36 -13.97
C PHE A 260 -6.98 0.94 -14.57
N GLU A 261 -7.18 0.97 -15.89
CA GLU A 261 -7.77 2.13 -16.59
C GLU A 261 -9.21 2.38 -16.13
N TYR A 262 -9.98 1.30 -15.91
CA TYR A 262 -11.33 1.40 -15.38
C TYR A 262 -11.35 2.05 -14.00
N CYS A 263 -10.46 1.66 -13.09
CA CYS A 263 -10.35 2.29 -11.77
C CYS A 263 -10.05 3.79 -11.88
N LEU A 264 -9.09 4.17 -12.72
CA LEU A 264 -8.75 5.59 -12.95
C LEU A 264 -9.88 6.38 -13.62
N SER A 265 -10.70 5.72 -14.44
CA SER A 265 -11.87 6.34 -15.06
C SER A 265 -12.97 6.67 -14.04
N LEU A 266 -13.09 5.87 -12.98
CA LEU A 266 -14.04 6.07 -11.89
C LEU A 266 -13.54 7.13 -10.91
N GLN A 267 -12.25 7.12 -10.59
CA GLN A 267 -11.62 8.06 -9.66
C GLN A 267 -10.17 8.34 -10.10
N PRO A 268 -9.89 9.48 -10.74
CA PRO A 268 -8.58 9.78 -11.35
C PRO A 268 -7.40 9.86 -10.38
N ASP A 269 -7.64 10.07 -9.10
CA ASP A 269 -6.61 10.18 -8.05
C ASP A 269 -6.44 8.91 -7.19
N VAL A 270 -7.18 7.84 -7.49
CA VAL A 270 -6.98 6.54 -6.82
C VAL A 270 -5.65 5.93 -7.26
N ILE A 271 -4.98 5.25 -6.34
CA ILE A 271 -3.82 4.42 -6.70
C ILE A 271 -4.17 2.94 -6.62
N VAL A 272 -3.50 2.14 -7.44
CA VAL A 272 -3.78 0.70 -7.58
C VAL A 272 -2.47 -0.06 -7.42
N ASN A 273 -2.48 -1.13 -6.63
CA ASN A 273 -1.29 -1.96 -6.46
C ASN A 273 -0.98 -2.81 -7.72
N ASN A 274 0.24 -3.35 -7.79
CA ASN A 274 0.69 -4.12 -8.96
C ASN A 274 0.06 -5.52 -9.09
N ARG A 275 -0.72 -5.96 -8.11
CA ARG A 275 -1.42 -7.24 -8.20
C ARG A 275 -2.55 -7.21 -9.24
N VAL A 276 -3.07 -6.04 -9.59
CA VAL A 276 -4.01 -5.91 -10.71
C VAL A 276 -3.41 -6.40 -12.03
N GLY A 277 -2.09 -6.26 -12.22
CA GLY A 277 -1.41 -6.55 -13.49
C GLY A 277 -1.16 -8.02 -13.81
N GLY A 278 -1.31 -8.95 -12.86
CA GLY A 278 -1.03 -10.38 -13.06
C GLY A 278 0.44 -10.74 -13.26
N GLY A 279 1.36 -9.80 -13.07
CA GLY A 279 2.80 -9.98 -13.31
C GLY A 279 3.68 -10.04 -12.05
N ARG A 280 3.10 -10.18 -10.88
CA ARG A 280 3.84 -10.18 -9.59
C ARG A 280 4.77 -11.40 -9.44
N GLN A 281 5.95 -11.17 -8.88
CA GLN A 281 6.96 -12.20 -8.61
C GLN A 281 6.81 -12.71 -7.16
N GLY A 282 5.82 -13.55 -6.89
CA GLY A 282 5.61 -14.18 -5.59
C GLY A 282 5.64 -13.19 -4.42
N MET A 283 6.24 -13.60 -3.31
CA MET A 283 6.32 -12.79 -2.07
C MET A 283 7.22 -11.55 -2.21
N GLN A 284 8.17 -11.54 -3.14
CA GLN A 284 8.99 -10.36 -3.44
C GLN A 284 8.14 -9.18 -3.91
N GLY A 285 6.95 -9.46 -4.46
CA GLY A 285 5.94 -8.46 -4.75
C GLY A 285 6.24 -7.47 -5.86
N LEU A 286 7.31 -7.68 -6.64
CA LEU A 286 7.67 -6.85 -7.78
C LEU A 286 6.95 -7.31 -9.05
N SER A 287 6.69 -6.41 -9.96
CA SER A 287 6.25 -6.76 -11.30
C SER A 287 7.42 -7.33 -12.12
N LYS A 288 7.15 -8.32 -12.98
CA LYS A 288 8.16 -8.96 -13.86
C LYS A 288 8.76 -7.99 -14.86
N SER A 289 8.01 -6.99 -15.29
CA SER A 289 8.44 -5.92 -16.19
C SER A 289 7.46 -4.74 -16.09
N ASP A 290 7.79 -3.62 -16.75
CA ASP A 290 6.93 -2.43 -16.86
C ASP A 290 5.71 -2.65 -17.79
N GLU A 291 5.60 -3.84 -18.39
CA GLU A 291 4.43 -4.21 -19.21
C GLU A 291 3.18 -4.55 -18.38
N PHE A 292 3.28 -4.66 -17.05
CA PHE A 292 2.18 -5.00 -16.17
C PHE A 292 1.65 -3.77 -15.46
N ALA A 293 0.32 -3.68 -15.34
CA ALA A 293 -0.37 -2.57 -14.70
C ALA A 293 -0.10 -2.48 -13.19
N GLY A 294 -0.27 -1.28 -12.63
CA GLY A 294 -0.16 -0.98 -11.21
C GLY A 294 0.77 0.18 -10.91
N ASP A 295 0.49 0.90 -9.82
CA ASP A 295 1.25 2.08 -9.41
C ASP A 295 2.45 1.75 -8.54
N TYR A 296 2.39 0.68 -7.71
CA TYR A 296 3.42 0.34 -6.75
C TYR A 296 3.53 -1.17 -6.51
N GLY A 297 4.71 -1.61 -6.08
CA GLY A 297 5.00 -3.02 -5.75
C GLY A 297 4.52 -3.40 -4.35
N THR A 298 4.21 -4.69 -4.16
CA THR A 298 3.67 -5.23 -2.90
C THR A 298 4.48 -6.40 -2.37
N PRO A 299 5.71 -6.19 -1.86
CA PRO A 299 6.40 -7.21 -1.07
C PRO A 299 5.49 -7.70 0.07
N GLU A 300 5.47 -9.01 0.30
CA GLU A 300 4.61 -9.62 1.32
C GLU A 300 5.46 -10.39 2.32
N GLN A 301 5.32 -10.08 3.61
CA GLN A 301 6.12 -10.64 4.72
C GLN A 301 7.64 -10.43 4.56
N GLU A 302 8.06 -9.67 3.57
CA GLU A 302 9.47 -9.39 3.24
C GLU A 302 9.73 -7.89 3.23
N ILE A 303 10.96 -7.50 3.58
CA ILE A 303 11.48 -6.14 3.39
C ILE A 303 12.61 -6.23 2.38
N PRO A 304 12.51 -5.59 1.20
CA PRO A 304 13.60 -5.58 0.22
C PRO A 304 14.92 -5.12 0.85
N ALA A 305 16.01 -5.85 0.60
CA ALA A 305 17.27 -5.63 1.30
C ALA A 305 17.78 -4.17 1.16
N THR A 306 17.71 -3.61 -0.06
CA THR A 306 18.17 -2.24 -0.38
C THR A 306 17.03 -1.26 -0.68
N GLY A 307 15.76 -1.65 -0.44
CA GLY A 307 14.61 -0.98 -1.04
C GLY A 307 14.53 -1.28 -2.55
N ILE A 308 13.70 -0.53 -3.26
CA ILE A 308 13.50 -0.69 -4.71
C ILE A 308 13.71 0.67 -5.37
N PRO A 309 14.94 0.98 -5.82
CA PRO A 309 15.22 2.27 -6.44
C PRO A 309 14.32 2.52 -7.65
N GLY A 310 13.70 3.72 -7.70
CA GLY A 310 12.82 4.13 -8.80
C GLY A 310 11.40 3.58 -8.76
N LEU A 311 11.05 2.74 -7.78
CA LEU A 311 9.69 2.23 -7.60
C LEU A 311 9.14 2.59 -6.22
N ASP A 312 7.87 2.95 -6.18
CA ASP A 312 7.11 2.98 -4.95
C ASP A 312 6.73 1.55 -4.54
N TRP A 313 6.73 1.26 -3.25
CA TRP A 313 6.40 -0.06 -2.74
C TRP A 313 5.82 -0.01 -1.33
N GLU A 314 5.06 -1.04 -1.00
CA GLU A 314 4.41 -1.22 0.28
C GLU A 314 4.59 -2.66 0.74
N THR A 315 5.25 -2.86 1.86
CA THR A 315 5.31 -4.19 2.47
C THR A 315 4.09 -4.41 3.36
N CYS A 316 3.31 -5.44 3.06
CA CYS A 316 2.25 -5.91 3.93
C CYS A 316 2.75 -7.05 4.83
N MET A 317 2.45 -6.97 6.13
CA MET A 317 2.87 -7.98 7.13
C MET A 317 1.79 -8.22 8.18
N THR A 318 1.78 -9.46 8.70
CA THR A 318 1.00 -9.85 9.86
C THR A 318 1.73 -9.51 11.17
N MET A 319 0.97 -9.32 12.25
CA MET A 319 1.53 -9.23 13.62
C MET A 319 1.84 -10.59 14.22
N ASN A 320 1.20 -11.64 13.70
CA ASN A 320 1.30 -13.05 14.08
C ASN A 320 1.52 -13.91 12.83
N ASP A 321 1.06 -15.17 12.79
CA ASP A 321 1.28 -16.09 11.66
C ASP A 321 0.16 -16.06 10.60
N THR A 322 -0.89 -15.24 10.78
CA THR A 322 -2.10 -15.28 9.95
C THR A 322 -2.63 -13.86 9.66
N TRP A 323 -3.33 -13.69 8.52
CA TRP A 323 -4.02 -12.43 8.19
C TRP A 323 -5.38 -12.36 8.87
N GLY A 324 -6.25 -13.35 8.65
CA GLY A 324 -7.53 -13.50 9.33
C GLY A 324 -7.36 -14.06 10.74
N PHE A 325 -8.35 -13.81 11.60
CA PHE A 325 -8.31 -14.24 13.01
C PHE A 325 -8.26 -15.76 13.17
N LYS A 326 -7.31 -16.23 14.00
CA LYS A 326 -7.25 -17.60 14.50
C LYS A 326 -7.16 -17.57 16.03
N SER A 327 -8.06 -18.30 16.70
CA SER A 327 -8.20 -18.28 18.16
C SER A 327 -6.96 -18.80 18.91
N TYR A 328 -6.20 -19.68 18.27
CA TYR A 328 -5.02 -20.34 18.86
C TYR A 328 -3.67 -19.83 18.32
N ASP A 329 -3.67 -18.80 17.44
CA ASP A 329 -2.44 -18.18 16.99
C ASP A 329 -1.95 -17.14 18.03
N ASN A 330 -0.92 -17.53 18.75
CA ASN A 330 -0.31 -16.71 19.80
C ASN A 330 1.16 -16.34 19.48
N ASN A 331 1.62 -16.57 18.25
CA ASN A 331 2.99 -16.25 17.82
C ASN A 331 3.13 -14.78 17.44
N TRP A 332 2.98 -13.90 18.39
CA TRP A 332 2.99 -12.46 18.18
C TRP A 332 4.41 -11.92 18.04
N LYS A 333 4.68 -11.19 16.97
CA LYS A 333 5.87 -10.32 16.85
C LYS A 333 5.92 -9.33 18.01
N SER A 334 7.10 -9.04 18.54
CA SER A 334 7.24 -8.07 19.62
C SER A 334 6.99 -6.65 19.12
N ARG A 335 6.67 -5.74 20.04
CA ARG A 335 6.54 -4.31 19.72
C ARG A 335 7.85 -3.71 19.20
N GLU A 336 8.99 -4.18 19.72
CA GLU A 336 10.32 -3.78 19.28
C GLU A 336 10.58 -4.21 17.83
N ASP A 337 10.24 -5.46 17.49
CA ASP A 337 10.40 -5.98 16.14
C ASP A 337 9.53 -5.20 15.15
N LEU A 338 8.25 -4.94 15.48
CA LEU A 338 7.34 -4.20 14.61
C LEU A 338 7.78 -2.74 14.42
N LEU A 339 8.26 -2.07 15.48
CA LEU A 339 8.77 -0.71 15.38
C LEU A 339 10.04 -0.65 14.51
N ARG A 340 10.99 -1.55 14.73
CA ARG A 340 12.22 -1.62 13.91
C ARG A 340 11.92 -1.95 12.45
N LYS A 341 10.89 -2.76 12.16
CA LYS A 341 10.42 -3.00 10.79
C LYS A 341 9.84 -1.73 10.14
N LEU A 342 9.02 -0.97 10.86
CA LEU A 342 8.50 0.33 10.36
C LEU A 342 9.66 1.26 9.97
N VAL A 343 10.65 1.37 10.85
CA VAL A 343 11.84 2.20 10.60
C VAL A 343 12.67 1.67 9.43
N ASP A 344 12.88 0.36 9.36
CA ASP A 344 13.65 -0.28 8.28
C ASP A 344 12.99 -0.05 6.92
N ILE A 345 11.68 -0.25 6.82
CA ILE A 345 10.88 0.00 5.61
C ILE A 345 10.96 1.48 5.20
N ALA A 346 10.72 2.40 6.13
CA ALA A 346 10.80 3.83 5.85
C ALA A 346 12.21 4.26 5.41
N SER A 347 13.27 3.69 6.02
CA SER A 347 14.67 3.97 5.67
C SER A 347 15.05 3.51 4.26
N LYS A 348 14.25 2.65 3.66
CA LYS A 348 14.38 2.12 2.30
C LYS A 348 13.36 2.73 1.33
N GLY A 349 12.57 3.71 1.78
CA GLY A 349 11.60 4.46 0.96
C GLY A 349 10.25 3.78 0.77
N GLY A 350 9.96 2.68 1.48
CA GLY A 350 8.70 1.95 1.40
C GLY A 350 7.63 2.43 2.38
N ASN A 351 6.43 1.91 2.21
CA ASN A 351 5.33 2.00 3.15
C ASN A 351 5.17 0.68 3.92
N PHE A 352 4.75 0.77 5.18
CA PHE A 352 4.42 -0.39 6.00
C PHE A 352 2.90 -0.51 6.16
N LEU A 353 2.34 -1.60 5.68
CA LEU A 353 0.93 -1.97 5.83
C LEU A 353 0.82 -3.12 6.82
N LEU A 354 0.49 -2.79 8.08
CA LEU A 354 0.51 -3.74 9.19
C LEU A 354 -0.89 -4.27 9.48
N ASN A 355 -1.03 -5.62 9.46
CA ASN A 355 -2.32 -6.29 9.53
C ASN A 355 -2.86 -6.48 10.93
N VAL A 356 -4.19 -6.39 11.04
CA VAL A 356 -5.01 -6.89 12.13
C VAL A 356 -6.08 -7.83 11.58
N GLY A 357 -6.38 -8.91 12.31
CA GLY A 357 -7.48 -9.84 12.00
C GLY A 357 -8.55 -9.76 13.09
N PRO A 358 -9.66 -9.03 12.89
CA PRO A 358 -10.72 -8.92 13.89
C PRO A 358 -11.44 -10.25 14.14
N THR A 359 -11.94 -10.43 15.36
CA THR A 359 -12.77 -11.57 15.75
C THR A 359 -14.14 -11.55 15.06
N ALA A 360 -14.87 -12.66 15.07
CA ALA A 360 -16.24 -12.72 14.55
C ALA A 360 -17.21 -11.77 15.25
N GLU A 361 -16.89 -11.34 16.48
CA GLU A 361 -17.69 -10.36 17.23
C GLU A 361 -17.41 -8.90 16.81
N GLY A 362 -16.37 -8.64 15.99
CA GLY A 362 -16.00 -7.30 15.53
C GLY A 362 -14.94 -6.60 16.41
N LEU A 363 -14.18 -7.34 17.21
CA LEU A 363 -13.12 -6.78 18.04
C LEU A 363 -11.74 -6.97 17.40
N ILE A 364 -10.93 -5.92 17.34
CA ILE A 364 -9.50 -6.05 17.08
C ILE A 364 -8.87 -6.72 18.31
N PRO A 365 -8.09 -7.82 18.15
CA PRO A 365 -7.52 -8.56 19.27
C PRO A 365 -6.67 -7.70 20.20
N GLY A 366 -6.80 -7.91 21.52
CA GLY A 366 -6.05 -7.16 22.53
C GLY A 366 -4.55 -7.09 22.26
N PRO A 367 -3.86 -8.21 21.95
CA PRO A 367 -2.44 -8.18 21.60
C PRO A 367 -2.08 -7.28 20.41
N SER A 368 -2.99 -7.13 19.42
CA SER A 368 -2.80 -6.18 18.31
C SER A 368 -2.91 -4.74 18.80
N VAL A 369 -3.94 -4.43 19.60
CA VAL A 369 -4.16 -3.09 20.17
C VAL A 369 -2.98 -2.63 21.02
N GLU A 370 -2.44 -3.51 21.88
CA GLU A 370 -1.28 -3.21 22.71
C GLU A 370 -0.03 -2.85 21.89
N ARG A 371 0.24 -3.59 20.81
CA ARG A 371 1.38 -3.35 19.92
C ARG A 371 1.22 -2.03 19.15
N LEU A 372 0.03 -1.79 18.63
CA LEU A 372 -0.30 -0.54 17.94
C LEU A 372 -0.19 0.66 18.86
N ALA A 373 -0.67 0.55 20.10
CA ALA A 373 -0.54 1.61 21.11
C ALA A 373 0.94 1.91 21.41
N ALA A 374 1.78 0.89 21.58
CA ALA A 374 3.22 1.06 21.82
C ALA A 374 3.94 1.75 20.65
N ILE A 375 3.62 1.36 19.41
CA ILE A 375 4.14 2.06 18.21
C ILE A 375 3.65 3.51 18.21
N GLY A 376 2.39 3.75 18.55
CA GLY A 376 1.79 5.07 18.61
C GLY A 376 2.48 6.00 19.59
N GLU A 377 2.84 5.52 20.78
CA GLU A 377 3.59 6.33 21.77
C GLU A 377 4.95 6.77 21.21
N TRP A 378 5.66 5.87 20.54
CA TRP A 378 6.92 6.24 19.87
C TRP A 378 6.69 7.23 18.72
N MET A 379 5.65 7.01 17.88
CA MET A 379 5.31 7.86 16.73
C MET A 379 4.91 9.29 17.14
N LYS A 380 4.29 9.50 18.29
CA LYS A 380 3.96 10.84 18.81
C LYS A 380 5.19 11.71 18.95
N VAL A 381 6.32 11.11 19.36
CA VAL A 381 7.59 11.81 19.57
C VAL A 381 8.41 11.85 18.29
N ASN A 382 8.47 10.74 17.57
CA ASN A 382 9.45 10.51 16.51
C ASN A 382 8.84 10.49 15.09
N GLY A 383 7.53 10.65 14.91
CA GLY A 383 6.85 10.55 13.61
C GLY A 383 7.40 11.48 12.53
N GLU A 384 8.05 12.60 12.91
CA GLU A 384 8.77 13.47 11.97
C GLU A 384 9.84 12.71 11.19
N SER A 385 10.47 11.70 11.79
CA SER A 385 11.52 10.88 11.17
C SER A 385 11.00 9.77 10.24
N ILE A 386 9.69 9.58 10.20
CA ILE A 386 9.01 8.55 9.39
C ILE A 386 8.22 9.18 8.23
N TYR A 387 7.23 10.03 8.56
CA TYR A 387 6.34 10.60 7.55
C TYR A 387 7.09 11.49 6.56
N GLY A 388 6.79 11.31 5.26
CA GLY A 388 7.35 12.13 4.19
C GLY A 388 8.87 12.08 4.07
N THR A 389 9.49 11.01 4.57
CA THR A 389 10.93 10.80 4.40
C THR A 389 11.22 10.06 3.10
N THR A 390 12.44 10.17 2.65
CA THR A 390 13.01 9.39 1.55
C THR A 390 13.97 8.33 2.09
N ALA A 391 14.37 7.41 1.21
CA ALA A 391 15.36 6.38 1.52
C ALA A 391 16.69 6.99 2.03
N SER A 392 17.40 6.21 2.83
CA SER A 392 18.69 6.57 3.42
C SER A 392 19.73 6.91 2.35
N PRO A 393 20.41 8.07 2.44
CA PRO A 393 21.55 8.36 1.60
C PRO A 393 22.86 7.74 2.13
N LEU A 394 22.84 7.09 3.31
CA LEU A 394 24.05 6.55 3.97
C LEU A 394 24.28 5.06 3.66
N GLY A 395 23.33 4.37 3.02
CA GLY A 395 23.37 2.92 2.88
C GLY A 395 23.17 2.19 4.22
N GLU A 396 23.76 1.02 4.36
CA GLU A 396 23.76 0.26 5.61
C GLU A 396 24.67 0.90 6.66
N VAL A 397 24.17 0.95 7.88
CA VAL A 397 24.91 1.48 9.05
C VAL A 397 24.83 0.47 10.20
N PRO A 398 25.93 0.28 10.97
CA PRO A 398 25.99 -0.80 11.95
C PRO A 398 25.12 -0.54 13.21
N TRP A 399 24.78 0.70 13.48
CA TRP A 399 24.05 1.10 14.68
C TRP A 399 22.53 1.20 14.50
N GLY A 400 21.98 0.99 13.27
CA GLY A 400 20.55 1.11 13.04
C GLY A 400 20.17 1.46 11.61
N ARG A 401 19.41 2.55 11.44
CA ARG A 401 18.89 3.01 10.13
C ARG A 401 18.98 4.53 9.99
N CYS A 402 18.75 5.01 8.77
CA CYS A 402 18.67 6.44 8.51
C CYS A 402 17.51 6.73 7.55
N THR A 403 16.75 7.80 7.83
CA THR A 403 15.78 8.38 6.90
C THR A 403 16.18 9.81 6.57
N ALA A 404 15.65 10.38 5.49
CA ALA A 404 16.05 11.70 5.04
C ALA A 404 14.86 12.59 4.66
N LYS A 405 15.05 13.90 4.89
CA LYS A 405 14.24 15.00 4.33
C LYS A 405 15.15 16.10 3.80
N PRO A 406 14.66 17.00 2.96
CA PRO A 406 15.46 18.14 2.53
C PRO A 406 16.08 18.91 3.70
N GLY A 407 17.42 18.90 3.78
CA GLY A 407 18.19 19.55 4.84
C GLY A 407 18.26 18.82 6.18
N ARG A 408 17.77 17.59 6.28
CA ARG A 408 17.80 16.78 7.52
C ARG A 408 18.06 15.31 7.22
N LEU A 409 18.85 14.67 8.10
CA LEU A 409 18.95 13.23 8.24
C LEU A 409 18.47 12.85 9.63
N TYR A 410 17.76 11.74 9.71
CA TYR A 410 17.28 11.17 10.98
C TYR A 410 18.01 9.84 11.16
N LEU A 411 18.87 9.79 12.19
CA LEU A 411 19.62 8.60 12.56
C LEU A 411 18.80 7.83 13.59
N HIS A 412 18.30 6.68 13.22
CA HIS A 412 17.58 5.76 14.08
C HIS A 412 18.56 4.80 14.70
N VAL A 413 18.87 5.02 15.99
CA VAL A 413 19.93 4.30 16.70
C VAL A 413 19.32 3.16 17.51
N PHE A 414 19.41 1.94 17.00
CA PHE A 414 18.98 0.71 17.65
C PHE A 414 20.00 0.19 18.65
N ASP A 415 21.28 0.31 18.29
CA ASP A 415 22.41 -0.12 19.10
C ASP A 415 23.15 1.10 19.66
N TRP A 416 22.70 1.53 20.85
CA TRP A 416 23.23 2.74 21.49
C TRP A 416 24.66 2.53 21.94
N PRO A 417 25.61 3.44 21.61
CA PRO A 417 27.01 3.25 21.92
C PRO A 417 27.31 3.41 23.40
N ALA A 418 27.78 2.36 24.06
CA ALA A 418 28.10 2.35 25.49
C ALA A 418 29.20 3.35 25.89
N ASN A 419 30.08 3.70 24.95
CA ASN A 419 31.16 4.68 25.14
C ASN A 419 30.69 6.14 24.91
N GLY A 420 29.41 6.38 24.65
CA GLY A 420 28.86 7.70 24.37
C GLY A 420 29.31 8.33 23.04
N ARG A 421 29.85 7.55 22.10
CA ARG A 421 30.41 8.02 20.84
C ARG A 421 29.73 7.30 19.64
N LEU A 422 28.85 7.99 18.93
CA LEU A 422 28.22 7.47 17.72
C LEU A 422 29.02 7.90 16.50
N GLU A 423 29.58 6.93 15.77
CA GLU A 423 30.31 7.17 14.54
C GLU A 423 29.38 7.11 13.33
N VAL A 424 29.40 8.16 12.50
CA VAL A 424 28.61 8.29 11.27
C VAL A 424 29.54 8.50 10.09
N SER A 425 29.51 7.59 9.14
CA SER A 425 30.31 7.62 7.91
C SER A 425 29.43 7.91 6.70
N GLY A 426 30.05 8.26 5.55
CA GLY A 426 29.35 8.44 4.28
C GLY A 426 28.63 9.77 4.12
N LEU A 427 28.82 10.71 5.03
CA LEU A 427 28.18 12.03 4.97
C LEU A 427 28.81 12.88 3.85
N LYS A 428 27.97 13.24 2.84
CA LYS A 428 28.39 14.11 1.72
C LYS A 428 28.16 15.60 1.96
N SER A 429 27.48 15.97 3.06
CA SER A 429 27.10 17.33 3.39
C SER A 429 27.63 17.75 4.77
N LYS A 430 28.00 19.02 4.91
CA LYS A 430 28.43 19.58 6.20
C LYS A 430 27.26 19.62 7.18
N ILE A 431 27.49 19.11 8.39
CA ILE A 431 26.51 19.15 9.49
C ILE A 431 26.55 20.55 10.13
N LYS A 432 25.39 21.15 10.29
CA LYS A 432 25.19 22.42 11.02
C LYS A 432 24.95 22.17 12.50
N LYS A 433 24.12 21.17 12.80
CA LYS A 433 23.69 20.84 14.15
C LYS A 433 23.28 19.37 14.25
N ALA A 434 23.58 18.74 15.37
CA ALA A 434 23.00 17.45 15.78
C ALA A 434 22.22 17.63 17.09
N TYR A 435 21.10 16.94 17.24
CA TYR A 435 20.29 16.95 18.47
C TYR A 435 19.39 15.71 18.54
N LEU A 436 18.92 15.34 19.73
CA LEU A 436 17.93 14.29 19.93
C LEU A 436 16.54 14.79 19.50
N LEU A 437 15.82 14.02 18.70
CA LEU A 437 14.47 14.40 18.25
C LEU A 437 13.50 14.52 19.43
N ALA A 438 13.64 13.66 20.43
CA ALA A 438 12.84 13.66 21.66
C ALA A 438 13.16 14.82 22.61
N ASP A 439 14.23 15.58 22.38
CA ASP A 439 14.55 16.75 23.19
C ASP A 439 13.81 18.00 22.67
N GLU A 440 12.78 18.45 23.39
CA GLU A 440 11.99 19.64 23.04
C GLU A 440 12.87 20.89 22.88
N LYS A 441 13.95 21.01 23.67
CA LYS A 441 14.90 22.12 23.59
C LYS A 441 15.84 22.01 22.40
N ARG A 442 15.91 20.83 21.80
CA ARG A 442 16.82 20.52 20.68
C ARG A 442 18.26 20.91 21.02
N ALA A 443 18.72 20.61 22.25
CA ALA A 443 20.06 20.89 22.69
C ALA A 443 21.10 20.32 21.75
N LYS A 444 22.15 21.09 21.43
CA LYS A 444 23.18 20.68 20.48
C LYS A 444 24.03 19.55 21.09
N LEU A 445 24.13 18.44 20.39
CA LEU A 445 25.11 17.40 20.66
C LEU A 445 26.48 17.81 20.13
N PRO A 446 27.58 17.58 20.88
CA PRO A 446 28.93 17.84 20.40
C PRO A 446 29.27 16.97 19.18
N LEU A 447 30.01 17.56 18.24
CA LEU A 447 30.43 16.94 16.99
C LEU A 447 31.94 17.04 16.83
N GLU A 448 32.60 15.94 16.53
CA GLU A 448 33.99 15.87 16.14
C GLU A 448 34.10 15.40 14.70
N SER A 449 34.65 16.23 13.80
CA SER A 449 34.89 15.83 12.41
C SER A 449 36.25 15.15 12.30
N GLN A 450 36.32 14.03 11.59
CA GLN A 450 37.55 13.31 11.29
C GLN A 450 37.97 13.53 9.83
N SER A 451 39.24 13.26 9.51
CA SER A 451 39.86 13.56 8.22
C SER A 451 39.31 12.77 7.04
N ASP A 452 38.58 11.68 7.29
CA ASP A 452 38.10 10.70 6.30
C ASP A 452 36.59 10.80 6.00
N GLY A 453 35.95 11.94 6.32
CA GLY A 453 34.51 12.15 6.12
C GLY A 453 33.64 11.46 7.16
N LYS A 454 34.23 10.95 8.22
CA LYS A 454 33.55 10.47 9.41
C LYS A 454 33.25 11.61 10.36
N VAL A 455 32.15 11.49 11.08
CA VAL A 455 31.78 12.39 12.16
C VAL A 455 31.46 11.54 13.38
N VAL A 456 32.00 11.95 14.53
CA VAL A 456 31.66 11.38 15.83
C VAL A 456 30.70 12.31 16.53
N ILE A 457 29.57 11.80 16.97
CA ILE A 457 28.57 12.51 17.75
C ILE A 457 28.70 12.05 19.19
N THR A 458 28.96 12.98 20.11
CA THR A 458 28.90 12.65 21.53
C THR A 458 27.45 12.60 21.98
N VAL A 459 27.03 11.45 22.48
CA VAL A 459 25.67 11.15 22.89
C VAL A 459 25.60 10.88 24.40
N PRO A 460 24.43 11.04 25.07
CA PRO A 460 24.26 10.65 26.46
C PRO A 460 24.65 9.19 26.71
N SER A 461 25.07 8.89 27.92
CA SER A 461 25.46 7.52 28.32
C SER A 461 24.30 6.51 28.26
N LYS A 462 23.06 6.99 28.34
CA LYS A 462 21.84 6.15 28.26
C LYS A 462 20.97 6.64 27.12
N ALA A 463 20.47 5.70 26.33
CA ALA A 463 19.48 5.96 25.28
C ALA A 463 18.18 6.54 25.87
N PRO A 464 17.62 7.62 25.33
CA PRO A 464 16.27 8.09 25.68
C PRO A 464 15.18 7.06 25.45
N ASP A 465 15.27 6.34 24.35
CA ASP A 465 14.41 5.19 24.03
C ASP A 465 15.29 3.96 23.76
N PRO A 466 15.06 2.81 24.45
CA PRO A 466 15.91 1.64 24.30
C PRO A 466 15.65 0.87 22.99
N VAL A 467 14.54 1.12 22.29
CA VAL A 467 14.18 0.42 21.06
C VAL A 467 14.71 1.16 19.84
N ASP A 468 14.48 2.49 19.79
CA ASP A 468 14.93 3.36 18.72
C ASP A 468 15.01 4.82 19.20
N THR A 469 16.21 5.30 19.39
CA THR A 469 16.46 6.73 19.70
C THR A 469 16.84 7.48 18.44
N VAL A 470 16.12 8.56 18.13
CA VAL A 470 16.34 9.35 16.91
C VAL A 470 17.23 10.57 17.17
N ILE A 471 18.34 10.65 16.41
CA ILE A 471 19.23 11.82 16.35
C ILE A 471 19.00 12.53 15.01
N VAL A 472 18.73 13.82 15.07
CA VAL A 472 18.57 14.67 13.87
C VAL A 472 19.88 15.34 13.51
N LEU A 473 20.33 15.18 12.26
CA LEU A 473 21.40 15.96 11.67
C LEU A 473 20.79 17.04 10.76
N GLN A 474 20.98 18.30 11.10
CA GLN A 474 20.73 19.40 10.18
C GLN A 474 21.93 19.56 9.24
N ILE A 475 21.68 19.48 7.94
CA ILE A 475 22.72 19.60 6.89
C ILE A 475 22.41 20.77 5.98
N ASN A 476 23.39 21.20 5.18
CA ASN A 476 23.12 22.17 4.12
C ASN A 476 22.15 21.57 3.09
N LYS A 477 21.14 22.34 2.69
CA LYS A 477 20.39 22.00 1.47
C LYS A 477 21.38 21.98 0.30
N LYS A 478 21.42 20.90 -0.42
CA LYS A 478 22.07 20.89 -1.74
C LYS A 478 21.18 21.61 -2.74
#